data_48af1601c82ce565638cf07a84f8429b
#
_entry.id   48af1601c82ce565638cf07a84f8429b
#
_cell.length_a   1.000
_cell.length_b   1.000
_cell.length_c   1.000
_cell.angle_alpha   90.00
_cell.angle_beta   90.00
_cell.angle_gamma   90.00
#
_symmetry.space_group_name_H-M   'P 1'
#
loop_
_entity.id
_entity.type
_entity.pdbx_description
1 polymer ?
#
loop_
_entity_poly.entity_id
_entity_poly.type
_entity_poly.pdbx_seq_one_letter_code
_entity_poly.pdbx_strand_id
1 'polypeptide(L)'
;MVYTVTFNPAIDYIMQIDELINGKTNRSVSEEIYFGGKGINVSCVLAQLEVPTTALGFVVGFTGEALENEVKRQGVKTDFIRLKDGCTRINVKLKGDKETEINAQGPHIDDEAIEKLYEKLDSLVSGDTLVLAGSVPSSMPEDIYEKILKRLLGKGIRFVVDATNDLLLNVLKYKPFLIKPNIHELEEIIGKELKTDEQIAAAAKELQEKGAVNVLVSLGKDGAMLIDEYGEVHKQPALGGKPVNTVGAGDSMVAGFIAGVDESYAEALLLGSAAGGATACNKGLATKHDIEALLKAEK
;
A
#
# COMPACT_ATOMS: atom_id res chain seq x y z
N MET A 1 -13.74 -11.77 0.38
CA MET A 1 -12.64 -11.65 1.36
C MET A 1 -11.48 -10.88 0.71
N VAL A 2 -10.74 -10.06 1.48
CA VAL A 2 -9.56 -9.37 0.96
C VAL A 2 -8.29 -10.02 1.50
N TYR A 3 -7.35 -10.34 0.62
CA TYR A 3 -6.01 -10.82 0.97
C TYR A 3 -4.98 -9.78 0.56
N THR A 4 -4.04 -9.46 1.42
CA THR A 4 -2.95 -8.55 1.10
C THR A 4 -1.62 -9.27 1.21
N VAL A 5 -0.70 -9.03 0.29
CA VAL A 5 0.64 -9.59 0.33
C VAL A 5 1.65 -8.49 0.55
N THR A 6 2.47 -8.63 1.60
CA THR A 6 3.64 -7.79 1.85
C THR A 6 4.89 -8.66 1.82
N PHE A 7 5.69 -8.56 0.76
CA PHE A 7 6.90 -9.40 0.65
C PHE A 7 7.97 -9.04 1.66
N ASN A 8 8.08 -7.76 2.02
CA ASN A 8 9.12 -7.27 2.90
C ASN A 8 8.56 -6.34 3.99
N PRO A 9 7.76 -6.90 4.93
CA PRO A 9 7.24 -6.13 6.06
C PRO A 9 8.38 -5.53 6.89
N ALA A 10 8.10 -4.43 7.60
CA ALA A 10 9.11 -3.70 8.35
C ALA A 10 8.60 -3.19 9.69
N ILE A 11 9.51 -3.05 10.62
CA ILE A 11 9.36 -2.16 11.77
C ILE A 11 10.07 -0.86 11.42
N ASP A 12 9.35 0.25 11.36
CA ASP A 12 9.91 1.59 11.20
C ASP A 12 10.21 2.17 12.58
N TYR A 13 11.50 2.35 12.89
CA TYR A 13 11.99 2.94 14.13
C TYR A 13 12.37 4.39 13.85
N ILE A 14 11.55 5.31 14.33
CA ILE A 14 11.73 6.76 14.13
C ILE A 14 12.39 7.34 15.36
N MET A 15 13.51 8.01 15.19
CA MET A 15 14.25 8.69 16.25
C MET A 15 14.28 10.20 15.97
N GLN A 16 13.71 10.98 16.87
CA GLN A 16 13.88 12.43 16.83
C GLN A 16 15.25 12.77 17.43
N ILE A 17 16.05 13.51 16.69
CA ILE A 17 17.37 13.99 17.12
C ILE A 17 17.47 15.50 16.85
N ASP A 18 18.36 16.19 17.54
CA ASP A 18 18.63 17.61 17.24
C ASP A 18 19.43 17.74 15.93
N GLU A 19 20.60 17.09 15.88
CA GLU A 19 21.51 17.06 14.74
C GLU A 19 22.21 15.71 14.66
N LEU A 20 22.39 15.17 13.44
CA LEU A 20 23.20 13.97 13.22
C LEU A 20 24.69 14.34 13.06
N ILE A 21 25.50 14.03 14.08
CA ILE A 21 26.95 14.26 14.06
C ILE A 21 27.66 12.95 13.73
N ASN A 22 28.23 12.86 12.54
CA ASN A 22 28.95 11.68 12.10
C ASN A 22 30.19 11.41 12.97
N GLY A 23 30.39 10.13 13.31
CA GLY A 23 31.52 9.69 14.12
C GLY A 23 31.44 9.99 15.61
N LYS A 24 30.31 10.49 16.09
CA LYS A 24 30.06 10.74 17.51
C LYS A 24 28.85 9.96 18.01
N THR A 25 28.71 9.83 19.32
CA THR A 25 27.48 9.35 19.96
C THR A 25 26.41 10.42 19.84
N ASN A 26 25.33 10.11 19.12
CA ASN A 26 24.11 10.92 19.08
C ASN A 26 23.10 10.34 20.06
N ARG A 27 22.24 11.18 20.63
CA ARG A 27 21.15 10.77 21.53
C ARG A 27 19.85 11.29 20.97
N SER A 28 18.84 10.42 20.99
CA SER A 28 17.49 10.80 20.61
C SER A 28 16.82 11.65 21.68
N VAL A 29 15.89 12.48 21.25
CA VAL A 29 14.99 13.25 22.10
C VAL A 29 13.71 12.45 22.36
N SER A 30 13.25 11.70 21.35
CA SER A 30 12.10 10.78 21.45
C SER A 30 12.19 9.69 20.39
N GLU A 31 11.46 8.61 20.63
CA GLU A 31 11.36 7.48 19.70
C GLU A 31 9.89 7.12 19.44
N GLU A 32 9.61 6.68 18.21
CA GLU A 32 8.33 6.13 17.80
C GLU A 32 8.57 4.85 17.00
N ILE A 33 7.68 3.85 17.17
CA ILE A 33 7.77 2.57 16.47
C ILE A 33 6.47 2.34 15.70
N TYR A 34 6.60 2.08 14.41
CA TYR A 34 5.48 1.71 13.55
C TYR A 34 5.72 0.34 12.92
N PHE A 35 4.66 -0.44 12.82
CA PHE A 35 4.71 -1.78 12.22
C PHE A 35 3.92 -1.73 10.91
N GLY A 36 4.55 -2.12 9.81
CA GLY A 36 3.88 -1.96 8.54
C GLY A 36 4.56 -2.66 7.37
N GLY A 37 4.25 -2.11 6.25
CA GLY A 37 4.49 -2.54 4.89
C GLY A 37 3.20 -2.30 4.12
N LYS A 38 3.29 -1.94 2.85
CA LYS A 38 2.13 -1.42 2.09
C LYS A 38 0.88 -2.32 2.20
N GLY A 39 0.99 -3.63 1.95
CA GLY A 39 -0.15 -4.55 2.06
C GLY A 39 -0.69 -4.67 3.49
N ILE A 40 0.20 -4.65 4.51
CA ILE A 40 -0.20 -4.63 5.91
C ILE A 40 -0.98 -3.36 6.23
N ASN A 41 -0.52 -2.20 5.77
CA ASN A 41 -1.20 -0.93 5.96
C ASN A 41 -2.61 -0.96 5.35
N VAL A 42 -2.75 -1.51 4.13
CA VAL A 42 -4.06 -1.74 3.51
C VAL A 42 -4.95 -2.60 4.41
N SER A 43 -4.43 -3.74 4.93
CA SER A 43 -5.22 -4.61 5.82
C SER A 43 -5.61 -3.91 7.12
N CYS A 44 -4.72 -3.13 7.74
CA CYS A 44 -5.03 -2.41 8.97
C CYS A 44 -6.19 -1.41 8.77
N VAL A 45 -6.17 -0.65 7.67
CA VAL A 45 -7.25 0.31 7.37
C VAL A 45 -8.55 -0.42 6.96
N LEU A 46 -8.46 -1.53 6.21
CA LEU A 46 -9.64 -2.37 5.93
C LEU A 46 -10.28 -2.89 7.22
N ALA A 47 -9.49 -3.31 8.20
CA ALA A 47 -10.00 -3.74 9.49
C ALA A 47 -10.70 -2.59 10.25
N GLN A 48 -10.18 -1.35 10.17
CA GLN A 48 -10.86 -0.16 10.70
C GLN A 48 -12.20 0.09 10.02
N LEU A 49 -12.30 -0.19 8.72
CA LEU A 49 -13.52 -0.08 7.91
C LEU A 49 -14.42 -1.33 8.03
N GLU A 50 -14.10 -2.26 8.94
CA GLU A 50 -14.85 -3.51 9.18
C GLU A 50 -14.92 -4.45 7.95
N VAL A 51 -13.98 -4.30 7.01
CA VAL A 51 -13.85 -5.18 5.85
C VAL A 51 -12.97 -6.37 6.22
N PRO A 52 -13.48 -7.62 6.12
CA PRO A 52 -12.71 -8.81 6.46
C PRO A 52 -11.47 -8.95 5.59
N THR A 53 -10.29 -9.03 6.23
CA THR A 53 -9.00 -9.08 5.55
C THR A 53 -8.05 -10.11 6.18
N THR A 54 -7.14 -10.66 5.38
CA THR A 54 -6.05 -11.53 5.82
C THR A 54 -4.73 -11.03 5.24
N ALA A 55 -3.78 -10.71 6.10
CA ALA A 55 -2.44 -10.30 5.71
C ALA A 55 -1.53 -11.51 5.52
N LEU A 56 -0.93 -11.63 4.34
CA LEU A 56 0.07 -12.60 3.92
C LEU A 56 1.43 -11.92 3.75
N GLY A 57 2.49 -12.71 3.80
CA GLY A 57 3.87 -12.23 3.60
C GLY A 57 4.85 -13.08 4.41
N PHE A 58 6.06 -12.56 4.59
CA PHE A 58 7.15 -13.30 5.22
C PHE A 58 7.60 -12.59 6.50
N VAL A 59 7.69 -13.36 7.59
CA VAL A 59 8.15 -12.86 8.89
C VAL A 59 9.19 -13.79 9.49
N VAL A 60 10.10 -13.24 10.32
CA VAL A 60 11.11 -14.05 10.98
C VAL A 60 11.66 -13.37 12.24
N GLY A 61 12.06 -14.18 13.22
CA GLY A 61 12.68 -13.76 14.46
C GLY A 61 11.75 -12.94 15.36
N PHE A 62 12.31 -12.36 16.40
CA PHE A 62 11.54 -11.59 17.38
C PHE A 62 10.85 -10.35 16.78
N THR A 63 11.46 -9.76 15.77
CA THR A 63 10.87 -8.60 15.06
C THR A 63 9.65 -9.01 14.25
N GLY A 64 9.67 -10.20 13.64
CA GLY A 64 8.51 -10.77 12.96
C GLY A 64 7.36 -11.10 13.91
N GLU A 65 7.68 -11.63 15.08
CA GLU A 65 6.69 -11.89 16.14
C GLU A 65 6.06 -10.60 16.67
N ALA A 66 6.88 -9.58 16.91
CA ALA A 66 6.40 -8.28 17.35
C ALA A 66 5.46 -7.64 16.31
N LEU A 67 5.85 -7.68 15.03
CA LEU A 67 5.05 -7.16 13.93
C LEU A 67 3.72 -7.93 13.82
N GLU A 68 3.74 -9.24 13.79
CA GLU A 68 2.53 -10.05 13.68
C GLU A 68 1.56 -9.81 14.85
N ASN A 69 2.09 -9.71 16.08
CA ASN A 69 1.28 -9.43 17.26
C ASN A 69 0.62 -8.06 17.20
N GLU A 70 1.34 -7.04 16.68
CA GLU A 70 0.76 -5.70 16.49
C GLU A 70 -0.34 -5.70 15.42
N VAL A 71 -0.10 -6.33 14.28
CA VAL A 71 -1.08 -6.44 13.19
C VAL A 71 -2.35 -7.14 13.66
N LYS A 72 -2.22 -8.21 14.48
CA LYS A 72 -3.37 -8.88 15.11
C LYS A 72 -4.12 -7.96 16.09
N ARG A 73 -3.40 -7.13 16.87
CA ARG A 73 -4.04 -6.15 17.78
C ARG A 73 -4.88 -5.12 17.04
N GLN A 74 -4.52 -4.80 15.79
CA GLN A 74 -5.31 -3.91 14.92
C GLN A 74 -6.50 -4.62 14.26
N GLY A 75 -6.83 -5.86 14.64
CA GLY A 75 -7.99 -6.59 14.14
C GLY A 75 -7.78 -7.33 12.83
N VAL A 76 -6.56 -7.38 12.32
CA VAL A 76 -6.23 -8.05 11.06
C VAL A 76 -5.96 -9.54 11.32
N LYS A 77 -6.58 -10.41 10.53
CA LYS A 77 -6.18 -11.81 10.46
C LYS A 77 -4.84 -11.93 9.75
N THR A 78 -3.90 -12.66 10.33
CA THR A 78 -2.59 -12.91 9.74
C THR A 78 -2.42 -14.37 9.34
N ASP A 79 -1.76 -14.60 8.21
CA ASP A 79 -1.37 -15.92 7.76
C ASP A 79 0.04 -15.87 7.13
N PHE A 80 0.98 -15.28 7.89
CA PHE A 80 2.36 -15.09 7.48
C PHE A 80 3.13 -16.40 7.36
N ILE A 81 4.05 -16.43 6.41
CA ILE A 81 5.03 -17.52 6.24
C ILE A 81 6.23 -17.20 7.14
N ARG A 82 6.56 -18.12 8.04
CA ARG A 82 7.72 -17.99 8.93
C ARG A 82 8.96 -18.51 8.24
N LEU A 83 9.94 -17.61 8.06
CA LEU A 83 11.26 -17.98 7.58
C LEU A 83 12.11 -18.58 8.71
N LYS A 84 13.18 -19.29 8.34
CA LYS A 84 14.03 -20.02 9.29
C LYS A 84 15.05 -19.12 9.98
N ASP A 85 15.68 -18.24 9.20
CA ASP A 85 16.84 -17.46 9.63
C ASP A 85 16.70 -15.97 9.32
N GLY A 86 17.31 -15.13 10.15
CA GLY A 86 17.31 -13.69 10.00
C GLY A 86 16.37 -12.96 10.95
N CYS A 87 15.96 -11.77 10.56
CA CYS A 87 14.93 -10.97 11.24
C CYS A 87 14.10 -10.20 10.23
N THR A 88 12.82 -10.02 10.52
CA THR A 88 11.98 -9.06 9.83
C THR A 88 12.63 -7.69 9.96
N ARG A 89 12.77 -6.97 8.85
CA ARG A 89 13.61 -5.77 8.79
C ARG A 89 13.15 -4.66 9.72
N ILE A 90 14.13 -3.90 10.18
CA ILE A 90 13.90 -2.63 10.88
C ILE A 90 14.45 -1.53 9.97
N ASN A 91 13.62 -0.56 9.63
CA ASN A 91 14.06 0.67 9.01
C ASN A 91 14.28 1.72 10.10
N VAL A 92 15.35 2.48 10.02
CA VAL A 92 15.64 3.56 10.96
C VAL A 92 15.44 4.90 10.26
N LYS A 93 14.62 5.76 10.84
CA LYS A 93 14.35 7.12 10.35
C LYS A 93 14.81 8.13 11.38
N LEU A 94 15.82 8.90 11.03
CA LEU A 94 16.36 9.97 11.87
C LEU A 94 15.71 11.28 11.43
N LYS A 95 14.95 11.90 12.33
CA LYS A 95 14.29 13.20 12.12
C LYS A 95 15.01 14.25 12.93
N GLY A 96 15.72 15.15 12.26
CA GLY A 96 16.45 16.27 12.83
C GLY A 96 16.38 17.49 11.92
N ASP A 97 17.47 18.23 11.83
CA ASP A 97 17.66 19.31 10.85
C ASP A 97 17.54 18.77 9.39
N LYS A 98 17.93 17.52 9.19
CA LYS A 98 17.72 16.76 7.96
C LYS A 98 17.13 15.40 8.27
N GLU A 99 16.21 14.96 7.44
CA GLU A 99 15.68 13.61 7.52
C GLU A 99 16.64 12.62 6.85
N THR A 100 16.97 11.53 7.55
CA THR A 100 17.84 10.47 7.05
C THR A 100 17.17 9.13 7.28
N GLU A 101 17.02 8.34 6.22
CA GLU A 101 16.45 7.00 6.29
C GLU A 101 17.51 5.94 6.02
N ILE A 102 17.54 4.89 6.85
CA ILE A 102 18.35 3.70 6.67
C ILE A 102 17.41 2.52 6.57
N ASN A 103 17.18 2.06 5.35
CA ASN A 103 16.26 0.98 5.05
C ASN A 103 17.01 -0.35 4.98
N ALA A 104 16.68 -1.29 5.87
CA ALA A 104 17.26 -2.62 5.85
C ALA A 104 16.72 -3.45 4.68
N GLN A 105 17.55 -4.39 4.17
CA GLN A 105 17.16 -5.27 3.05
C GLN A 105 16.07 -6.28 3.43
N GLY A 106 16.01 -6.70 4.70
CA GLY A 106 15.13 -7.78 5.14
C GLY A 106 15.76 -9.16 5.02
N PRO A 107 15.01 -10.21 5.40
CA PRO A 107 15.50 -11.59 5.37
C PRO A 107 15.58 -12.13 3.95
N HIS A 108 16.41 -13.14 3.75
CA HIS A 108 16.42 -13.92 2.52
C HIS A 108 15.15 -14.79 2.43
N ILE A 109 14.45 -14.72 1.32
CA ILE A 109 13.26 -15.51 1.02
C ILE A 109 13.67 -16.58 0.02
N ASP A 110 13.63 -17.83 0.45
CA ASP A 110 13.99 -18.97 -0.36
C ASP A 110 12.81 -19.49 -1.20
N ASP A 111 13.09 -20.41 -2.14
CA ASP A 111 12.08 -20.97 -3.03
C ASP A 111 11.02 -21.77 -2.25
N GLU A 112 11.39 -22.43 -1.12
CA GLU A 112 10.45 -23.15 -0.25
C GLU A 112 9.40 -22.20 0.35
N ALA A 113 9.84 -21.00 0.76
CA ALA A 113 8.93 -19.97 1.28
C ALA A 113 8.03 -19.40 0.19
N ILE A 114 8.54 -19.21 -1.03
CA ILE A 114 7.76 -18.76 -2.18
C ILE A 114 6.68 -19.80 -2.53
N GLU A 115 7.01 -21.10 -2.56
CA GLU A 115 6.03 -22.15 -2.81
C GLU A 115 4.93 -22.17 -1.74
N LYS A 116 5.25 -21.98 -0.47
CA LYS A 116 4.25 -21.85 0.61
C LYS A 116 3.33 -20.65 0.40
N LEU A 117 3.83 -19.54 -0.15
CA LEU A 117 2.98 -18.42 -0.53
C LEU A 117 2.04 -18.80 -1.68
N TYR A 118 2.55 -19.49 -2.70
CA TYR A 118 1.72 -19.97 -3.80
C TYR A 118 0.61 -20.91 -3.34
N GLU A 119 0.90 -21.87 -2.42
CA GLU A 119 -0.10 -22.75 -1.84
C GLU A 119 -1.23 -21.97 -1.15
N LYS A 120 -0.88 -20.93 -0.38
CA LYS A 120 -1.89 -20.05 0.26
C LYS A 120 -2.71 -19.30 -0.77
N LEU A 121 -2.08 -18.75 -1.79
CA LEU A 121 -2.75 -18.00 -2.86
C LEU A 121 -3.64 -18.92 -3.74
N ASP A 122 -3.28 -20.18 -3.90
CA ASP A 122 -4.10 -21.16 -4.63
C ASP A 122 -5.44 -21.45 -3.95
N SER A 123 -5.54 -21.21 -2.64
CA SER A 123 -6.78 -21.37 -1.88
C SER A 123 -7.80 -20.23 -2.09
N LEU A 124 -7.40 -19.12 -2.75
CA LEU A 124 -8.29 -18.02 -3.06
C LEU A 124 -9.35 -18.47 -4.07
N VAL A 125 -10.56 -17.94 -3.91
CA VAL A 125 -11.73 -18.29 -4.71
C VAL A 125 -12.33 -17.08 -5.44
N SER A 126 -13.23 -17.35 -6.35
CA SER A 126 -13.95 -16.29 -7.09
C SER A 126 -14.65 -15.31 -6.14
N GLY A 127 -14.51 -14.01 -6.42
CA GLY A 127 -15.01 -12.92 -5.58
C GLY A 127 -14.04 -12.46 -4.49
N ASP A 128 -12.92 -13.16 -4.28
CA ASP A 128 -11.87 -12.64 -3.41
C ASP A 128 -11.12 -11.48 -4.10
N THR A 129 -10.54 -10.59 -3.29
CA THR A 129 -9.65 -9.52 -3.73
C THR A 129 -8.24 -9.82 -3.25
N LEU A 130 -7.26 -9.78 -4.15
CA LEU A 130 -5.85 -9.90 -3.83
C LEU A 130 -5.13 -8.57 -4.05
N VAL A 131 -4.56 -8.02 -2.98
CA VAL A 131 -3.75 -6.80 -3.01
C VAL A 131 -2.28 -7.18 -3.01
N LEU A 132 -1.56 -6.83 -4.07
CA LEU A 132 -0.12 -6.90 -4.16
C LEU A 132 0.44 -5.48 -4.03
N ALA A 133 1.12 -5.18 -2.92
CA ALA A 133 1.57 -3.83 -2.65
C ALA A 133 2.99 -3.78 -2.09
N GLY A 134 3.78 -2.84 -2.59
CA GLY A 134 5.16 -2.59 -2.16
C GLY A 134 6.22 -3.16 -3.08
N SER A 135 7.47 -3.03 -2.65
CA SER A 135 8.65 -3.48 -3.39
C SER A 135 8.90 -4.99 -3.23
N VAL A 136 9.54 -5.57 -4.23
CA VAL A 136 10.02 -6.95 -4.22
C VAL A 136 11.44 -6.97 -3.66
N PRO A 137 11.74 -7.78 -2.61
CA PRO A 137 13.10 -7.97 -2.12
C PRO A 137 14.02 -8.57 -3.19
N SER A 138 15.30 -8.19 -3.17
CA SER A 138 16.30 -8.69 -4.14
C SER A 138 16.55 -10.20 -4.08
N SER A 139 16.11 -10.87 -3.01
CA SER A 139 16.16 -12.34 -2.89
C SER A 139 15.02 -13.05 -3.63
N MET A 140 14.04 -12.31 -4.15
CA MET A 140 12.91 -12.88 -4.89
C MET A 140 13.02 -12.58 -6.39
N PRO A 141 12.39 -13.38 -7.25
CA PRO A 141 12.30 -13.09 -8.67
C PRO A 141 11.64 -11.72 -8.93
N GLU A 142 12.23 -10.90 -9.78
CA GLU A 142 11.70 -9.58 -10.13
C GLU A 142 10.30 -9.67 -10.76
N ASP A 143 9.96 -10.78 -11.40
CA ASP A 143 8.68 -11.07 -12.04
C ASP A 143 7.66 -11.75 -11.11
N ILE A 144 7.88 -11.74 -9.77
CA ILE A 144 7.01 -12.46 -8.82
C ILE A 144 5.55 -12.01 -8.90
N TYR A 145 5.27 -10.71 -9.09
CA TYR A 145 3.90 -10.21 -9.26
C TYR A 145 3.25 -10.81 -10.50
N GLU A 146 3.96 -10.84 -11.62
CA GLU A 146 3.46 -11.48 -12.84
C GLU A 146 3.17 -12.98 -12.64
N LYS A 147 4.09 -13.69 -11.97
CA LYS A 147 3.92 -15.12 -11.68
C LYS A 147 2.69 -15.39 -10.84
N ILE A 148 2.43 -14.54 -9.84
CA ILE A 148 1.23 -14.65 -8.99
C ILE A 148 -0.04 -14.39 -9.82
N LEU A 149 -0.10 -13.29 -10.56
CA LEU A 149 -1.29 -12.96 -11.36
C LEU A 149 -1.56 -14.03 -12.42
N LYS A 150 -0.51 -14.50 -13.12
CA LYS A 150 -0.61 -15.57 -14.10
C LYS A 150 -1.15 -16.88 -13.48
N ARG A 151 -0.68 -17.25 -12.28
CA ARG A 151 -1.11 -18.46 -11.57
C ARG A 151 -2.59 -18.41 -11.19
N LEU A 152 -3.09 -17.24 -10.85
CA LEU A 152 -4.46 -17.03 -10.39
C LEU A 152 -5.42 -16.59 -11.50
N LEU A 153 -4.92 -16.41 -12.71
CA LEU A 153 -5.73 -15.98 -13.86
C LEU A 153 -6.90 -16.94 -14.09
N GLY A 154 -8.09 -16.37 -14.32
CA GLY A 154 -9.31 -17.16 -14.56
C GLY A 154 -10.03 -17.67 -13.33
N LYS A 155 -9.50 -17.45 -12.12
CA LYS A 155 -10.18 -17.82 -10.86
C LYS A 155 -11.27 -16.83 -10.43
N GLY A 156 -11.48 -15.71 -11.14
CA GLY A 156 -12.46 -14.70 -10.76
C GLY A 156 -12.04 -13.86 -9.55
N ILE A 157 -10.75 -13.68 -9.34
CA ILE A 157 -10.15 -12.87 -8.27
C ILE A 157 -9.96 -11.45 -8.79
N ARG A 158 -10.31 -10.44 -7.97
CA ARG A 158 -9.99 -9.03 -8.24
C ARG A 158 -8.55 -8.74 -7.83
N PHE A 159 -7.68 -8.38 -8.77
CA PHE A 159 -6.29 -8.00 -8.49
C PHE A 159 -6.18 -6.49 -8.28
N VAL A 160 -5.62 -6.08 -7.16
CA VAL A 160 -5.28 -4.70 -6.83
C VAL A 160 -3.77 -4.61 -6.73
N VAL A 161 -3.15 -3.71 -7.51
CA VAL A 161 -1.69 -3.59 -7.55
C VAL A 161 -1.26 -2.16 -7.24
N ASP A 162 -0.47 -2.00 -6.17
CA ASP A 162 0.20 -0.76 -5.79
C ASP A 162 1.72 -0.95 -5.84
N ALA A 163 2.26 -0.85 -7.04
CA ALA A 163 3.67 -1.03 -7.36
C ALA A 163 4.18 0.12 -8.23
N THR A 164 5.50 0.23 -8.35
CA THR A 164 6.14 1.31 -9.12
C THR A 164 6.75 0.80 -10.42
N ASN A 165 6.87 1.66 -11.41
CA ASN A 165 7.64 1.49 -12.65
C ASN A 165 7.36 0.16 -13.39
N ASP A 166 8.42 -0.56 -13.75
CA ASP A 166 8.33 -1.79 -14.55
C ASP A 166 7.48 -2.88 -13.87
N LEU A 167 7.51 -2.95 -12.53
CA LEU A 167 6.69 -3.90 -11.79
C LEU A 167 5.19 -3.68 -12.02
N LEU A 168 4.76 -2.42 -12.12
CA LEU A 168 3.39 -2.06 -12.45
C LEU A 168 3.07 -2.34 -13.93
N LEU A 169 3.96 -1.90 -14.84
CA LEU A 169 3.73 -2.05 -16.28
C LEU A 169 3.63 -3.51 -16.71
N ASN A 170 4.47 -4.38 -16.15
CA ASN A 170 4.51 -5.79 -16.47
C ASN A 170 3.24 -6.56 -16.10
N VAL A 171 2.48 -6.07 -15.12
CA VAL A 171 1.24 -6.74 -14.67
C VAL A 171 -0.01 -6.27 -15.40
N LEU A 172 0.03 -5.18 -16.18
CA LEU A 172 -1.15 -4.63 -16.87
C LEU A 172 -1.80 -5.63 -17.83
N LYS A 173 -1.01 -6.47 -18.49
CA LYS A 173 -1.50 -7.55 -19.40
C LYS A 173 -2.40 -8.57 -18.69
N TYR A 174 -2.36 -8.65 -17.35
CA TYR A 174 -3.22 -9.52 -16.55
C TYR A 174 -4.51 -8.82 -16.07
N LYS A 175 -4.75 -7.61 -16.57
CA LYS A 175 -5.95 -6.80 -16.32
C LYS A 175 -6.25 -6.62 -14.82
N PRO A 176 -5.32 -6.01 -14.04
CA PRO A 176 -5.60 -5.72 -12.66
C PRO A 176 -6.85 -4.85 -12.53
N PHE A 177 -7.73 -5.22 -11.58
CA PHE A 177 -8.97 -4.50 -11.31
C PHE A 177 -8.71 -3.05 -10.88
N LEU A 178 -7.65 -2.83 -10.10
CA LEU A 178 -7.22 -1.51 -9.67
C LEU A 178 -5.70 -1.41 -9.70
N ILE A 179 -5.21 -0.31 -10.23
CA ILE A 179 -3.86 0.18 -10.00
C ILE A 179 -3.92 1.57 -9.37
N LYS A 180 -2.91 1.89 -8.52
CA LYS A 180 -2.86 3.20 -7.88
C LYS A 180 -1.48 3.86 -8.01
N PRO A 181 -1.12 4.48 -9.13
CA PRO A 181 0.03 5.37 -9.20
C PRO A 181 -0.23 6.71 -8.46
N ASN A 182 0.81 7.33 -7.92
CA ASN A 182 0.76 8.74 -7.62
C ASN A 182 1.09 9.56 -8.87
N ILE A 183 0.92 10.89 -8.81
CA ILE A 183 1.15 11.76 -9.97
C ILE A 183 2.58 11.64 -10.51
N HIS A 184 3.59 11.54 -9.65
CA HIS A 184 4.99 11.43 -10.06
C HIS A 184 5.29 10.08 -10.72
N GLU A 185 4.77 8.99 -10.16
CA GLU A 185 4.87 7.65 -10.77
C GLU A 185 4.19 7.62 -12.14
N LEU A 186 3.03 8.29 -12.27
CA LEU A 186 2.33 8.39 -13.56
C LEU A 186 3.15 9.20 -14.58
N GLU A 187 3.74 10.33 -14.16
CA GLU A 187 4.63 11.15 -14.99
C GLU A 187 5.87 10.37 -15.46
N GLU A 188 6.49 9.60 -14.57
CA GLU A 188 7.62 8.73 -14.91
C GLU A 188 7.24 7.67 -15.95
N ILE A 189 6.09 7.00 -15.78
CA ILE A 189 5.59 5.97 -16.69
C ILE A 189 5.30 6.56 -18.08
N ILE A 190 4.73 7.76 -18.13
CA ILE A 190 4.34 8.43 -19.39
C ILE A 190 5.53 9.18 -20.01
N GLY A 191 6.56 9.51 -19.21
CA GLY A 191 7.76 10.22 -19.66
C GLY A 191 7.55 11.71 -19.88
N LYS A 192 6.52 12.33 -19.31
CA LYS A 192 6.23 13.76 -19.39
C LYS A 192 5.54 14.30 -18.14
N GLU A 193 5.73 15.59 -17.86
CA GLU A 193 5.04 16.33 -16.81
C GLU A 193 3.55 16.50 -17.15
N LEU A 194 2.67 16.33 -16.15
CA LEU A 194 1.21 16.41 -16.28
C LEU A 194 0.70 17.59 -15.46
N LYS A 195 0.20 18.63 -16.13
CA LYS A 195 -0.15 19.93 -15.50
C LYS A 195 -1.65 20.18 -15.37
N THR A 196 -2.46 19.46 -16.11
CA THR A 196 -3.93 19.65 -16.10
C THR A 196 -4.64 18.33 -15.86
N ASP A 197 -5.88 18.44 -15.38
CA ASP A 197 -6.72 17.26 -15.13
C ASP A 197 -6.95 16.43 -16.40
N GLU A 198 -7.07 17.09 -17.56
CA GLU A 198 -7.25 16.42 -18.85
C GLU A 198 -6.00 15.60 -19.23
N GLN A 199 -4.81 16.15 -18.94
CA GLN A 199 -3.55 15.43 -19.18
C GLN A 199 -3.41 14.22 -18.26
N ILE A 200 -3.79 14.35 -16.98
CA ILE A 200 -3.77 13.27 -15.99
C ILE A 200 -4.78 12.17 -16.41
N ALA A 201 -6.00 12.57 -16.77
CA ALA A 201 -7.02 11.64 -17.23
C ALA A 201 -6.60 10.90 -18.51
N ALA A 202 -6.00 11.60 -19.48
CA ALA A 202 -5.48 10.98 -20.69
C ALA A 202 -4.36 9.98 -20.39
N ALA A 203 -3.41 10.34 -19.52
CA ALA A 203 -2.32 9.47 -19.10
C ALA A 203 -2.83 8.21 -18.38
N ALA A 204 -3.82 8.35 -17.50
CA ALA A 204 -4.44 7.22 -16.82
C ALA A 204 -5.21 6.31 -17.80
N LYS A 205 -5.87 6.87 -18.83
CA LYS A 205 -6.50 6.09 -19.90
C LYS A 205 -5.49 5.29 -20.73
N GLU A 206 -4.27 5.82 -20.96
CA GLU A 206 -3.20 5.05 -21.57
C GLU A 206 -2.84 3.78 -20.77
N LEU A 207 -2.95 3.81 -19.43
CA LEU A 207 -2.76 2.62 -18.60
C LEU A 207 -3.94 1.65 -18.68
N GLN A 208 -5.17 2.15 -18.87
CA GLN A 208 -6.34 1.30 -19.14
C GLN A 208 -6.20 0.59 -20.50
N GLU A 209 -5.76 1.29 -21.53
CA GLU A 209 -5.50 0.69 -22.85
C GLU A 209 -4.44 -0.41 -22.78
N LYS A 210 -3.47 -0.30 -21.87
CA LYS A 210 -2.47 -1.34 -21.58
C LYS A 210 -3.01 -2.49 -20.73
N GLY A 211 -4.22 -2.35 -20.15
CA GLY A 211 -4.92 -3.45 -19.48
C GLY A 211 -5.48 -3.16 -18.09
N ALA A 212 -5.12 -2.08 -17.41
CA ALA A 212 -5.72 -1.74 -16.12
C ALA A 212 -7.25 -1.55 -16.26
N VAL A 213 -8.03 -2.11 -15.33
CA VAL A 213 -9.49 -1.93 -15.36
C VAL A 213 -9.86 -0.57 -14.77
N ASN A 214 -9.37 -0.25 -13.58
CA ASN A 214 -9.54 1.05 -12.92
C ASN A 214 -8.17 1.65 -12.61
N VAL A 215 -8.02 2.97 -12.78
CA VAL A 215 -6.80 3.70 -12.48
C VAL A 215 -7.08 4.80 -11.47
N LEU A 216 -6.59 4.66 -10.26
CA LEU A 216 -6.72 5.63 -9.17
C LEU A 216 -5.41 6.42 -9.04
N VAL A 217 -5.42 7.69 -9.42
CA VAL A 217 -4.24 8.56 -9.35
C VAL A 217 -4.32 9.41 -8.09
N SER A 218 -3.35 9.25 -7.18
CA SER A 218 -3.24 10.14 -6.02
C SER A 218 -2.47 11.41 -6.38
N LEU A 219 -3.04 12.59 -6.07
CA LEU A 219 -2.56 13.92 -6.45
C LEU A 219 -2.04 14.72 -5.25
N GLY A 220 -1.79 14.06 -4.12
CA GLY A 220 -1.33 14.70 -2.88
C GLY A 220 -2.32 15.75 -2.39
N LYS A 221 -1.87 17.01 -2.27
CA LYS A 221 -2.71 18.13 -1.82
C LYS A 221 -3.88 18.45 -2.75
N ASP A 222 -3.84 18.00 -4.00
CA ASP A 222 -4.89 18.26 -5.00
C ASP A 222 -5.94 17.14 -5.03
N GLY A 223 -5.81 16.14 -4.14
CA GLY A 223 -6.79 15.08 -3.94
C GLY A 223 -6.50 13.80 -4.72
N ALA A 224 -7.49 13.28 -5.43
CA ALA A 224 -7.37 12.07 -6.22
C ALA A 224 -8.27 12.10 -7.46
N MET A 225 -7.88 11.33 -8.48
CA MET A 225 -8.64 11.13 -9.71
C MET A 225 -8.77 9.62 -9.98
N LEU A 226 -9.96 9.17 -10.28
CA LEU A 226 -10.25 7.81 -10.70
C LEU A 226 -10.72 7.81 -12.15
N ILE A 227 -10.14 6.96 -12.96
CA ILE A 227 -10.70 6.56 -14.25
C ILE A 227 -11.24 5.14 -14.05
N ASP A 228 -12.56 5.00 -14.13
CA ASP A 228 -13.23 3.74 -13.87
C ASP A 228 -13.26 2.81 -15.12
N GLU A 229 -13.76 1.60 -14.95
CA GLU A 229 -13.82 0.59 -16.03
C GLU A 229 -14.66 1.00 -17.25
N TYR A 230 -15.51 2.03 -17.10
CA TYR A 230 -16.32 2.59 -18.20
C TYR A 230 -15.62 3.76 -18.88
N GLY A 231 -14.43 4.17 -18.39
CA GLY A 231 -13.66 5.31 -18.89
C GLY A 231 -14.18 6.65 -18.39
N GLU A 232 -15.11 6.64 -17.39
CA GLU A 232 -15.57 7.87 -16.73
C GLU A 232 -14.50 8.41 -15.78
N VAL A 233 -14.44 9.72 -15.67
CA VAL A 233 -13.46 10.44 -14.84
C VAL A 233 -14.15 10.97 -13.60
N HIS A 234 -13.74 10.49 -12.44
CA HIS A 234 -14.18 10.97 -11.14
C HIS A 234 -13.02 11.73 -10.49
N LYS A 235 -13.31 12.88 -9.86
CA LYS A 235 -12.31 13.67 -9.13
C LYS A 235 -12.83 13.98 -7.73
N GLN A 236 -11.96 13.80 -6.73
CA GLN A 236 -12.22 14.17 -5.35
C GLN A 236 -11.11 15.09 -4.87
N PRO A 237 -11.43 16.31 -4.41
CA PRO A 237 -10.46 17.18 -3.73
C PRO A 237 -9.85 16.49 -2.51
N ALA A 238 -8.68 16.98 -2.08
CA ALA A 238 -8.07 16.45 -0.87
C ALA A 238 -8.97 16.68 0.34
N LEU A 239 -9.20 15.64 1.12
CA LEU A 239 -9.93 15.70 2.37
C LEU A 239 -8.96 15.79 3.55
N GLY A 240 -9.33 16.56 4.57
CA GLY A 240 -8.52 16.75 5.77
C GLY A 240 -7.80 18.10 5.82
N GLY A 241 -6.93 18.24 6.81
CA GLY A 241 -6.20 19.46 7.09
C GLY A 241 -4.75 19.45 6.60
N LYS A 242 -3.88 20.16 7.33
CA LYS A 242 -2.45 20.17 7.05
C LYS A 242 -1.86 18.76 7.34
N PRO A 243 -1.12 18.17 6.40
CA PRO A 243 -0.50 16.87 6.61
C PRO A 243 0.48 16.87 7.78
N VAL A 244 0.44 15.80 8.58
CA VAL A 244 1.35 15.50 9.68
C VAL A 244 2.35 14.43 9.26
N ASN A 245 1.84 13.34 8.63
CA ASN A 245 2.64 12.23 8.13
C ASN A 245 1.94 11.60 6.93
N THR A 246 2.59 11.62 5.77
CA THR A 246 2.00 11.07 4.52
C THR A 246 2.28 9.58 4.29
N VAL A 247 3.08 8.94 5.16
CA VAL A 247 3.37 7.51 5.05
C VAL A 247 2.11 6.69 5.27
N GLY A 248 1.81 5.79 4.35
CA GLY A 248 0.60 4.95 4.40
C GLY A 248 -0.68 5.60 3.87
N ALA A 249 -0.67 6.91 3.51
CA ALA A 249 -1.86 7.57 2.96
C ALA A 249 -2.34 6.93 1.64
N GLY A 250 -1.41 6.55 0.76
CA GLY A 250 -1.72 5.81 -0.46
C GLY A 250 -2.30 4.42 -0.20
N ASP A 251 -1.75 3.70 0.78
CA ASP A 251 -2.25 2.38 1.19
C ASP A 251 -3.67 2.50 1.77
N SER A 252 -3.90 3.54 2.58
CA SER A 252 -5.22 3.84 3.15
C SER A 252 -6.24 4.20 2.06
N MET A 253 -5.80 4.90 1.02
CA MET A 253 -6.65 5.22 -0.14
C MET A 253 -7.06 3.94 -0.89
N VAL A 254 -6.16 2.98 -1.08
CA VAL A 254 -6.48 1.66 -1.64
C VAL A 254 -7.49 0.92 -0.77
N ALA A 255 -7.30 0.93 0.55
CA ALA A 255 -8.22 0.28 1.48
C ALA A 255 -9.62 0.89 1.41
N GLY A 256 -9.74 2.21 1.45
CA GLY A 256 -11.02 2.91 1.33
C GLY A 256 -11.69 2.66 -0.02
N PHE A 257 -10.94 2.65 -1.12
CA PHE A 257 -11.47 2.30 -2.44
C PHE A 257 -12.06 0.87 -2.45
N ILE A 258 -11.33 -0.12 -1.93
CA ILE A 258 -11.81 -1.51 -1.85
C ILE A 258 -13.08 -1.60 -1.00
N ALA A 259 -13.17 -0.83 0.08
CA ALA A 259 -14.33 -0.84 0.97
C ALA A 259 -15.59 -0.23 0.34
N GLY A 260 -15.43 0.76 -0.54
CA GLY A 260 -16.57 1.49 -1.14
C GLY A 260 -16.97 1.02 -2.54
N VAL A 261 -16.14 0.24 -3.23
CA VAL A 261 -16.33 -0.03 -4.67
C VAL A 261 -17.55 -0.87 -5.02
N ASP A 262 -18.03 -1.68 -4.11
CA ASP A 262 -19.25 -2.48 -4.35
C ASP A 262 -20.54 -1.61 -4.26
N GLU A 263 -20.46 -0.38 -3.72
CA GLU A 263 -21.57 0.60 -3.74
C GLU A 263 -21.55 1.42 -5.04
N SER A 264 -20.45 2.12 -5.31
CA SER A 264 -20.22 2.87 -6.55
C SER A 264 -18.76 3.33 -6.65
N TYR A 265 -18.32 3.72 -7.85
CA TYR A 265 -16.98 4.33 -8.05
C TYR A 265 -16.84 5.69 -7.38
N ALA A 266 -17.90 6.47 -7.30
CA ALA A 266 -17.90 7.75 -6.57
C ALA A 266 -17.72 7.53 -5.06
N GLU A 267 -18.43 6.58 -4.48
CA GLU A 267 -18.25 6.22 -3.05
C GLU A 267 -16.88 5.61 -2.78
N ALA A 268 -16.37 4.76 -3.68
CA ALA A 268 -15.01 4.22 -3.59
C ALA A 268 -13.94 5.32 -3.56
N LEU A 269 -14.07 6.31 -4.45
CA LEU A 269 -13.12 7.45 -4.51
C LEU A 269 -13.24 8.33 -3.27
N LEU A 270 -14.46 8.62 -2.82
CA LEU A 270 -14.72 9.42 -1.63
C LEU A 270 -14.15 8.76 -0.38
N LEU A 271 -14.47 7.46 -0.16
CA LEU A 271 -13.98 6.72 1.00
C LEU A 271 -12.46 6.51 0.94
N GLY A 272 -11.89 6.27 -0.25
CA GLY A 272 -10.46 6.22 -0.48
C GLY A 272 -9.76 7.53 -0.14
N SER A 273 -10.32 8.65 -0.60
CA SER A 273 -9.78 9.99 -0.31
C SER A 273 -9.89 10.35 1.17
N ALA A 274 -10.99 9.97 1.83
CA ALA A 274 -11.16 10.18 3.26
C ALA A 274 -10.16 9.35 4.09
N ALA A 275 -9.96 8.07 3.74
CA ALA A 275 -9.01 7.21 4.42
C ALA A 275 -7.55 7.69 4.23
N GLY A 276 -7.18 8.07 3.01
CA GLY A 276 -5.88 8.64 2.70
C GLY A 276 -5.63 9.98 3.38
N GLY A 277 -6.62 10.88 3.35
CA GLY A 277 -6.57 12.19 3.98
C GLY A 277 -6.49 12.10 5.51
N ALA A 278 -7.29 11.23 6.12
CA ALA A 278 -7.25 10.98 7.57
C ALA A 278 -5.88 10.44 8.01
N THR A 279 -5.32 9.48 7.25
CA THR A 279 -3.94 8.99 7.52
C THR A 279 -2.91 10.11 7.39
N ALA A 280 -3.00 10.95 6.35
CA ALA A 280 -2.06 12.04 6.16
C ALA A 280 -2.11 13.09 7.29
N CYS A 281 -3.25 13.28 7.94
CA CYS A 281 -3.44 14.19 9.06
C CYS A 281 -3.04 13.61 10.43
N ASN A 282 -2.75 12.32 10.50
CA ASN A 282 -2.39 11.61 11.73
C ASN A 282 -0.90 11.24 11.76
N LYS A 283 -0.39 10.85 12.94
CA LYS A 283 0.96 10.28 13.09
C LYS A 283 1.06 8.87 12.50
N GLY A 284 -0.02 8.09 12.58
CA GLY A 284 -0.14 6.73 12.08
C GLY A 284 -1.31 6.55 11.11
N LEU A 285 -1.66 5.31 10.81
CA LEU A 285 -2.80 5.01 9.94
C LEU A 285 -4.11 5.51 10.55
N ALA A 286 -5.05 5.90 9.68
CA ALA A 286 -6.36 6.38 10.08
C ALA A 286 -7.18 5.33 10.84
N THR A 287 -7.85 5.75 11.88
CA THR A 287 -8.89 4.97 12.55
C THR A 287 -10.25 5.16 11.86
N LYS A 288 -11.19 4.26 12.13
CA LYS A 288 -12.59 4.42 11.67
C LYS A 288 -13.15 5.80 12.02
N HIS A 289 -12.90 6.27 13.26
CA HIS A 289 -13.37 7.57 13.73
C HIS A 289 -12.82 8.73 12.89
N ASP A 290 -11.53 8.69 12.55
CA ASP A 290 -10.89 9.75 11.75
C ASP A 290 -11.48 9.82 10.34
N ILE A 291 -11.70 8.66 9.72
CA ILE A 291 -12.30 8.55 8.38
C ILE A 291 -13.74 9.08 8.41
N GLU A 292 -14.56 8.64 9.37
CA GLU A 292 -15.94 9.10 9.50
C GLU A 292 -16.06 10.61 9.78
N ALA A 293 -15.10 11.18 10.53
CA ALA A 293 -15.06 12.62 10.79
C ALA A 293 -14.88 13.42 9.49
N LEU A 294 -14.00 12.97 8.58
CA LEU A 294 -13.80 13.62 7.28
C LEU A 294 -15.03 13.46 6.37
N LEU A 295 -15.62 12.27 6.32
CA LEU A 295 -16.84 12.03 5.53
C LEU A 295 -18.06 12.86 6.00
N LYS A 296 -18.14 13.16 7.30
CA LYS A 296 -19.19 14.04 7.86
C LYS A 296 -18.96 15.51 7.53
N ALA A 297 -17.71 15.92 7.43
CA ALA A 297 -17.35 17.31 7.09
C ALA A 297 -17.58 17.63 5.60
N GLU A 298 -17.62 16.60 4.73
CA GLU A 298 -17.85 16.73 3.28
C GLU A 298 -19.35 16.83 2.93
N LYS A 299 -20.22 16.37 3.82
CA LYS A 299 -21.71 16.46 3.66
C LYS A 299 -22.23 17.80 4.14
#